data_37f356b325af84ac076868ccfa1c3367
#
_entry.id   37f356b325af84ac076868ccfa1c3367
#
_cell.length_a   1.000
_cell.length_b   1.000
_cell.length_c   1.000
_cell.angle_alpha   90.00
_cell.angle_beta   90.00
_cell.angle_gamma   90.00
#
_symmetry.space_group_name_H-M   'P 1'
#
loop_
_entity.id
_entity.type
_entity.pdbx_description
1 polymer ?
#
loop_
_entity_poly.entity_id
_entity_poly.type
_entity_poly.pdbx_seq_one_letter_code
_entity_poly.pdbx_strand_id
1 'polypeptide(L)'
;MPTTPAKPSTAPIATPAQTAAFITRWQGVTASELSTAQSFVIDLCALLGVDKPHPTPAQDYMFERPITFQHGDGSTSAGRIDCYKRDHFVLEAKKLQAASHTQSFGNGLLQARSQAEN
;
A
#
# COMPACT_ATOMS: atom_id res chain seq x y z
N MET A 1 36.89 11.09 -16.73
CA MET A 1 35.77 10.42 -17.29
C MET A 1 34.51 10.97 -16.70
N PRO A 2 33.71 11.39 -17.56
CA PRO A 2 32.47 11.91 -17.03
C PRO A 2 31.74 10.79 -16.35
N THR A 3 31.45 11.01 -15.16
CA THR A 3 30.55 10.14 -14.49
C THR A 3 29.22 10.27 -15.16
N THR A 4 28.72 9.21 -15.63
CA THR A 4 27.39 9.23 -16.15
C THR A 4 26.51 9.65 -15.00
N PRO A 5 25.76 10.72 -15.15
CA PRO A 5 24.84 11.06 -14.08
C PRO A 5 23.94 9.89 -13.84
N ALA A 6 23.70 9.66 -12.59
CA ALA A 6 22.77 8.64 -12.20
C ALA A 6 21.49 8.88 -12.97
N LYS A 7 21.04 7.90 -13.66
CA LYS A 7 19.76 8.01 -14.31
C LYS A 7 18.71 8.16 -13.23
N PRO A 8 17.75 9.02 -13.45
CA PRO A 8 16.69 9.20 -12.46
C PRO A 8 16.02 7.89 -12.12
N SER A 9 15.93 7.01 -13.08
CA SER A 9 15.40 5.69 -12.85
C SER A 9 15.94 4.76 -13.92
N THR A 10 16.37 3.59 -13.50
CA THR A 10 16.72 2.54 -14.44
C THR A 10 15.53 1.64 -14.72
N ALA A 11 14.43 1.83 -14.00
CA ALA A 11 13.24 1.05 -14.20
C ALA A 11 12.56 1.46 -15.50
N PRO A 12 12.14 0.50 -16.32
CA PRO A 12 11.40 0.83 -17.52
C PRO A 12 10.05 1.43 -17.16
N ILE A 13 9.63 2.40 -17.95
CA ILE A 13 8.30 2.97 -17.79
C ILE A 13 7.31 1.93 -18.31
N ALA A 14 6.26 1.68 -17.54
CA ALA A 14 5.22 0.76 -17.97
C ALA A 14 4.58 1.23 -19.26
N THR A 15 4.41 0.32 -20.19
CA THR A 15 3.74 0.65 -21.45
C THR A 15 2.23 0.74 -21.23
N PRO A 16 1.50 1.42 -22.13
CA PRO A 16 0.04 1.42 -22.04
C PRO A 16 -0.57 0.02 -22.03
N ALA A 17 0.01 -0.92 -22.78
CA ALA A 17 -0.48 -2.28 -22.80
C ALA A 17 -0.27 -2.97 -21.44
N GLN A 18 0.86 -2.76 -20.79
CA GLN A 18 1.13 -3.31 -19.47
C GLN A 18 0.19 -2.72 -18.43
N THR A 19 -0.04 -1.43 -18.50
CA THR A 19 -0.97 -0.75 -17.58
C THR A 19 -2.39 -1.27 -17.77
N ALA A 20 -2.84 -1.41 -19.02
CA ALA A 20 -4.16 -1.93 -19.30
C ALA A 20 -4.33 -3.38 -18.80
N ALA A 21 -3.31 -4.20 -18.97
CA ALA A 21 -3.33 -5.57 -18.49
C ALA A 21 -3.42 -5.63 -16.96
N PHE A 22 -2.70 -4.75 -16.28
CA PHE A 22 -2.75 -4.65 -14.83
C PHE A 22 -4.16 -4.27 -14.37
N ILE A 23 -4.76 -3.26 -14.98
CA ILE A 23 -6.10 -2.83 -14.62
C ILE A 23 -7.10 -3.96 -14.84
N THR A 24 -7.02 -4.65 -15.98
CA THR A 24 -7.92 -5.76 -16.28
C THR A 24 -7.77 -6.89 -15.26
N ARG A 25 -6.55 -7.19 -14.85
CA ARG A 25 -6.29 -8.26 -13.89
C ARG A 25 -6.95 -7.99 -12.55
N TRP A 26 -6.88 -6.75 -12.08
CA TRP A 26 -7.34 -6.42 -10.74
C TRP A 26 -8.76 -5.92 -10.70
N GLN A 27 -9.35 -5.60 -11.84
CA GLN A 27 -10.72 -5.16 -11.91
C GLN A 27 -11.66 -6.29 -11.50
N GLY A 28 -12.54 -6.03 -10.54
CA GLY A 28 -13.51 -7.03 -10.11
C GLY A 28 -12.97 -8.13 -9.20
N VAL A 29 -11.73 -8.04 -8.73
CA VAL A 29 -11.20 -9.03 -7.81
C VAL A 29 -11.91 -8.90 -6.47
N THR A 30 -12.38 -10.04 -5.94
CA THR A 30 -13.21 -10.08 -4.73
C THR A 30 -12.64 -10.95 -3.62
N ALA A 31 -11.37 -11.33 -3.68
CA ALA A 31 -10.74 -12.10 -2.63
C ALA A 31 -10.68 -11.31 -1.31
N SER A 32 -10.21 -11.95 -0.23
CA SER A 32 -10.13 -11.28 1.06
C SER A 32 -9.20 -10.05 0.98
N GLU A 33 -9.51 -9.04 1.78
CA GLU A 33 -8.74 -7.79 1.76
C GLU A 33 -7.25 -8.01 1.92
N LEU A 34 -6.86 -8.79 2.92
CA LEU A 34 -5.45 -8.95 3.24
C LEU A 34 -4.68 -9.61 2.10
N SER A 35 -5.17 -10.76 1.66
CA SER A 35 -4.50 -11.50 0.59
C SER A 35 -4.46 -10.71 -0.71
N THR A 36 -5.57 -10.10 -1.07
CA THR A 36 -5.67 -9.32 -2.29
C THR A 36 -4.79 -8.08 -2.25
N ALA A 37 -4.76 -7.40 -1.10
CA ALA A 37 -3.98 -6.17 -0.96
C ALA A 37 -2.49 -6.43 -1.14
N GLN A 38 -1.97 -7.48 -0.54
CA GLN A 38 -0.54 -7.80 -0.66
C GLN A 38 -0.19 -8.18 -2.11
N SER A 39 -1.00 -9.01 -2.72
CA SER A 39 -0.77 -9.39 -4.11
C SER A 39 -0.87 -8.21 -5.05
N PHE A 40 -1.81 -7.32 -4.80
CA PHE A 40 -1.98 -6.11 -5.59
C PHE A 40 -0.73 -5.22 -5.50
N VAL A 41 -0.22 -5.00 -4.29
CA VAL A 41 0.95 -4.15 -4.11
C VAL A 41 2.18 -4.75 -4.78
N ILE A 42 2.36 -6.06 -4.66
CA ILE A 42 3.48 -6.73 -5.31
C ILE A 42 3.41 -6.56 -6.83
N ASP A 43 2.22 -6.75 -7.39
CA ASP A 43 2.03 -6.62 -8.82
C ASP A 43 2.20 -5.17 -9.29
N LEU A 44 1.72 -4.22 -8.48
CA LEU A 44 1.92 -2.81 -8.76
C LEU A 44 3.39 -2.42 -8.75
N CYS A 45 4.14 -2.91 -7.78
CA CYS A 45 5.59 -2.66 -7.73
C CYS A 45 6.28 -3.22 -8.98
N ALA A 46 5.87 -4.39 -9.42
CA ALA A 46 6.42 -4.97 -10.65
C ALA A 46 6.09 -4.10 -11.87
N LEU A 47 4.85 -3.61 -11.95
CA LEU A 47 4.45 -2.73 -13.04
C LEU A 47 5.27 -1.45 -13.07
N LEU A 48 5.49 -0.86 -11.90
CA LEU A 48 6.21 0.40 -11.77
C LEU A 48 7.73 0.23 -11.79
N GLY A 49 8.23 -0.99 -11.71
CA GLY A 49 9.66 -1.24 -11.69
C GLY A 49 10.33 -0.79 -10.40
N VAL A 50 9.64 -0.86 -9.29
CA VAL A 50 10.17 -0.45 -7.99
C VAL A 50 10.27 -1.63 -7.05
N ASP A 51 11.00 -1.46 -5.95
CA ASP A 51 11.18 -2.51 -4.96
C ASP A 51 9.85 -2.90 -4.32
N LYS A 52 9.77 -4.18 -4.00
CA LYS A 52 8.63 -4.73 -3.26
C LYS A 52 8.86 -4.61 -1.77
N PRO A 53 7.80 -4.54 -0.97
CA PRO A 53 7.96 -4.63 0.47
C PRO A 53 8.65 -5.94 0.86
N HIS A 54 9.52 -5.86 1.87
CA HIS A 54 10.20 -7.04 2.37
C HIS A 54 10.56 -6.84 3.84
N PRO A 55 10.60 -7.92 4.62
CA PRO A 55 10.90 -7.78 6.04
C PRO A 55 12.36 -7.34 6.25
N THR A 56 12.53 -6.38 7.13
CA THR A 56 13.84 -5.92 7.58
C THR A 56 13.78 -5.72 9.10
N PRO A 57 14.93 -5.77 9.79
CA PRO A 57 14.92 -5.46 11.22
C PRO A 57 14.40 -4.06 11.53
N ALA A 58 14.62 -3.12 10.63
CA ALA A 58 14.17 -1.74 10.82
C ALA A 58 12.68 -1.55 10.56
N GLN A 59 12.03 -2.54 9.96
CA GLN A 59 10.60 -2.46 9.61
C GLN A 59 10.27 -1.22 8.79
N ASP A 60 11.16 -0.90 7.85
CA ASP A 60 11.06 0.36 7.11
C ASP A 60 10.30 0.23 5.79
N TYR A 61 10.06 -0.98 5.30
CA TYR A 61 9.27 -1.20 4.10
C TYR A 61 8.64 -2.59 4.19
N MET A 62 7.39 -2.65 4.65
CA MET A 62 6.82 -3.96 4.93
C MET A 62 5.29 -3.94 4.87
N PHE A 63 4.74 -5.12 4.68
CA PHE A 63 3.31 -5.35 4.89
C PHE A 63 3.02 -5.52 6.38
N GLU A 64 1.82 -5.15 6.77
CA GLU A 64 1.29 -5.39 8.11
C GLU A 64 2.19 -4.86 9.22
N ARG A 65 2.65 -3.62 9.05
CA ARG A 65 3.49 -3.03 10.06
C ARG A 65 2.71 -2.81 11.36
N PRO A 66 3.18 -3.37 12.48
CA PRO A 66 2.48 -3.21 13.76
C PRO A 66 2.54 -1.75 14.23
N ILE A 67 1.44 -1.29 14.78
CA ILE A 67 1.36 0.03 15.41
C ILE A 67 0.60 -0.09 16.71
N THR A 68 0.78 0.91 17.56
CA THR A 68 0.06 1.02 18.82
C THR A 68 -0.75 2.31 18.80
N PHE A 69 -2.05 2.18 18.96
CA PHE A 69 -2.92 3.33 19.10
C PHE A 69 -2.89 3.81 20.54
N GLN A 70 -2.74 5.11 20.73
CA GLN A 70 -2.79 5.75 22.04
C GLN A 70 -4.12 6.46 22.17
N HIS A 71 -4.85 6.12 23.21
CA HIS A 71 -6.18 6.70 23.45
C HIS A 71 -6.10 7.81 24.49
N GLY A 72 -7.08 8.71 24.45
CA GLY A 72 -7.10 9.85 25.36
C GLY A 72 -7.21 9.50 26.84
N ASP A 73 -7.69 8.29 27.15
CA ASP A 73 -7.81 7.82 28.54
C ASP A 73 -6.56 7.12 29.05
N GLY A 74 -5.50 7.10 28.27
CA GLY A 74 -4.24 6.45 28.62
C GLY A 74 -4.14 5.00 28.20
N SER A 75 -5.23 4.41 27.71
CA SER A 75 -5.19 3.04 27.21
C SER A 75 -4.55 2.96 25.83
N THR A 76 -4.18 1.75 25.43
CA THR A 76 -3.62 1.50 24.11
C THR A 76 -4.30 0.31 23.46
N SER A 77 -4.20 0.24 22.15
CA SER A 77 -4.63 -0.93 21.41
C SER A 77 -3.68 -1.21 20.27
N ALA A 78 -3.63 -2.45 19.83
CA ALA A 78 -2.76 -2.85 18.73
C ALA A 78 -3.48 -2.69 17.40
N GLY A 79 -2.72 -2.34 16.38
CA GLY A 79 -3.22 -2.29 15.01
C GLY A 79 -2.11 -2.60 14.04
N ARG A 80 -2.42 -2.49 12.75
CA ARG A 80 -1.45 -2.74 11.69
C ARG A 80 -1.72 -1.81 10.53
N ILE A 81 -0.65 -1.40 9.86
CA ILE A 81 -0.71 -0.69 8.60
C ILE A 81 -0.54 -1.73 7.50
N ASP A 82 -1.44 -1.75 6.53
CA ASP A 82 -1.43 -2.79 5.49
C ASP A 82 -0.15 -2.80 4.69
N CYS A 83 0.35 -1.64 4.30
CA CYS A 83 1.65 -1.51 3.67
C CYS A 83 2.29 -0.19 4.07
N TYR A 84 3.54 -0.23 4.45
CA TYR A 84 4.24 0.92 5.01
C TYR A 84 5.64 1.03 4.41
N LYS A 85 6.02 2.24 4.03
CA LYS A 85 7.39 2.56 3.64
C LYS A 85 7.79 3.85 4.34
N ARG A 86 8.82 3.77 5.19
CA ARG A 86 9.29 4.91 5.99
C ARG A 86 9.58 6.10 5.09
N ASP A 87 9.09 7.26 5.52
CA ASP A 87 9.31 8.53 4.84
C ASP A 87 8.71 8.60 3.43
N HIS A 88 7.91 7.64 3.04
CA HIS A 88 7.32 7.61 1.71
C HIS A 88 5.80 7.53 1.75
N PHE A 89 5.25 6.46 2.33
CA PHE A 89 3.81 6.29 2.30
C PHE A 89 3.32 5.30 3.36
N VAL A 90 2.04 5.39 3.62
CA VAL A 90 1.26 4.32 4.22
C VAL A 90 0.14 3.99 3.25
N LEU A 91 -0.23 2.73 3.21
CA LEU A 91 -1.31 2.28 2.35
C LEU A 91 -2.27 1.44 3.18
N GLU A 92 -3.53 1.76 3.10
CA GLU A 92 -4.60 1.01 3.75
C GLU A 92 -5.57 0.53 2.69
N ALA A 93 -5.82 -0.76 2.66
CA ALA A 93 -6.74 -1.34 1.69
C ALA A 93 -8.09 -1.56 2.34
N LYS A 94 -9.14 -1.16 1.65
CA LYS A 94 -10.51 -1.35 2.11
C LYS A 94 -11.34 -1.96 1.01
N LYS A 95 -12.15 -2.95 1.38
CA LYS A 95 -13.08 -3.55 0.45
C LYS A 95 -14.35 -2.71 0.43
N LEU A 96 -14.74 -2.28 -0.76
CA LEU A 96 -15.98 -1.55 -0.91
C LEU A 96 -17.18 -2.48 -0.82
N GLN A 97 -18.22 -2.00 -0.13
CA GLN A 97 -19.48 -2.73 -0.06
C GLN A 97 -20.46 -2.14 -1.07
N ALA A 98 -21.11 -3.01 -1.83
CA ALA A 98 -21.93 -2.59 -2.94
C ALA A 98 -23.06 -1.64 -2.51
N ALA A 99 -23.67 -1.88 -1.34
CA ALA A 99 -24.85 -1.11 -0.91
C ALA A 99 -24.52 0.29 -0.41
N SER A 100 -23.26 0.57 -0.07
CA SER A 100 -22.88 1.85 0.51
C SER A 100 -21.44 2.21 0.18
N HIS A 101 -21.05 1.95 -1.05
CA HIS A 101 -19.65 2.08 -1.43
C HIS A 101 -19.10 3.49 -1.21
N THR A 102 -19.90 4.53 -1.38
CA THR A 102 -19.43 5.90 -1.15
C THR A 102 -19.08 6.12 0.31
N GLN A 103 -19.92 5.66 1.22
CA GLN A 103 -19.63 5.75 2.65
C GLN A 103 -18.45 4.87 3.03
N SER A 104 -18.40 3.68 2.47
CA SER A 104 -17.29 2.78 2.76
C SER A 104 -15.96 3.38 2.33
N PHE A 105 -15.93 4.05 1.20
CA PHE A 105 -14.72 4.71 0.74
C PHE A 105 -14.30 5.81 1.71
N GLY A 106 -15.24 6.65 2.15
CA GLY A 106 -14.95 7.71 3.11
C GLY A 106 -14.47 7.16 4.43
N ASN A 107 -15.11 6.12 4.94
CA ASN A 107 -14.71 5.50 6.20
C ASN A 107 -13.33 4.86 6.08
N GLY A 108 -13.03 4.23 4.97
CA GLY A 108 -11.71 3.67 4.74
C GLY A 108 -10.63 4.73 4.74
N LEU A 109 -10.89 5.85 4.13
CA LEU A 109 -9.95 6.96 4.10
C LEU A 109 -9.69 7.51 5.51
N LEU A 110 -10.74 7.71 6.29
CA LEU A 110 -10.61 8.18 7.66
C LEU A 110 -9.83 7.20 8.52
N GLN A 111 -10.09 5.92 8.36
CA GLN A 111 -9.39 4.89 9.11
C GLN A 111 -7.92 4.84 8.74
N ALA A 112 -7.60 4.92 7.47
CA ALA A 112 -6.22 4.94 7.00
C ALA A 112 -5.47 6.15 7.56
N ARG A 113 -6.12 7.29 7.56
CA ARG A 113 -5.53 8.51 8.11
C ARG A 113 -5.26 8.38 9.60
N SER A 114 -6.21 7.82 10.34
CA SER A 114 -6.04 7.60 11.78
C SER A 114 -4.86 6.69 12.05
N GLN A 115 -4.71 5.62 11.28
CA GLN A 115 -3.58 4.70 11.44
C GLN A 115 -2.26 5.39 11.12
N ALA A 116 -2.23 6.24 10.12
CA ALA A 116 -1.01 6.95 9.75
C ALA A 116 -0.57 7.94 10.81
N GLU A 117 -1.52 8.51 11.55
CA GLU A 117 -1.22 9.50 12.59
C GLU A 117 -0.78 8.86 13.92
N ASN A 118 -0.96 7.59 14.07
CA ASN A 118 -0.55 6.86 15.25
C ASN A 118 0.74 6.09 15.00
#